data_4020757cc11788273870b0ebfc288c86
#
_entry.id   4020757cc11788273870b0ebfc288c86
#
_cell.length_a   1.000
_cell.length_b   1.000
_cell.length_c   1.000
_cell.angle_alpha   90.00
_cell.angle_beta   90.00
_cell.angle_gamma   90.00
#
_symmetry.space_group_name_H-M   'P 1'
#
loop_
_entity.id
_entity.type
_entity.pdbx_description
1 polymer ?
#
loop_
_entity_poly.entity_id
_entity_poly.type
_entity_poly.pdbx_seq_one_letter_code
_entity_poly.pdbx_strand_id
1 'polypeptide(L)'
;MSSFFLSKSKYLRGLQCRKSLWLTKEGKIKPQTPSDSLQVIFDEGTRVGEEAQKLFPGGKLIEYEGSTFDEKIAKTKEWLASGESTIYEATFKFNDILVMVDILTKGRNGWEFYEVKSAAKVYKNKSTKVKDVYINDIAIQ
;
A
#
# COMPACT_ATOMS: atom_id res chain seq x y z
N MET A 1 23.62 8.45 4.82
CA MET A 1 22.91 7.40 5.60
C MET A 1 21.52 7.24 4.98
N SER A 2 21.20 6.05 4.48
CA SER A 2 19.83 5.77 4.02
C SER A 2 18.88 5.90 5.21
N SER A 3 17.98 6.86 5.21
CA SER A 3 17.01 7.03 6.29
C SER A 3 16.08 5.81 6.28
N PHE A 4 16.10 5.04 7.37
CA PHE A 4 15.17 3.93 7.54
C PHE A 4 13.76 4.51 7.70
N PHE A 5 12.84 4.06 6.87
CA PHE A 5 11.43 4.32 7.07
C PHE A 5 10.66 3.00 7.23
N LEU A 6 9.58 3.08 7.97
CA LEU A 6 8.66 1.97 8.22
C LEU A 6 7.59 1.95 7.13
N SER A 7 7.75 1.07 6.14
CA SER A 7 6.68 0.83 5.16
C SER A 7 5.60 -0.09 5.73
N LYS A 8 4.42 -0.09 5.11
CA LYS A 8 3.31 -0.98 5.44
C LYS A 8 3.75 -2.45 5.58
N SER A 9 4.51 -2.98 4.62
CA SER A 9 5.04 -4.35 4.67
C SER A 9 6.01 -4.60 5.83
N LYS A 10 6.86 -3.62 6.17
CA LYS A 10 7.76 -3.70 7.33
C LYS A 10 6.96 -3.67 8.64
N TYR A 11 5.93 -2.85 8.74
CA TYR A 11 5.05 -2.80 9.90
C TYR A 11 4.38 -4.16 10.13
N LEU A 12 3.73 -4.73 9.13
CA LEU A 12 3.10 -6.05 9.22
C LEU A 12 4.10 -7.15 9.58
N ARG A 13 5.33 -7.10 9.02
CA ARG A 13 6.43 -7.99 9.42
C ARG A 13 6.79 -7.84 10.89
N GLY A 14 6.83 -6.62 11.40
CA GLY A 14 7.09 -6.32 12.81
C GLY A 14 6.02 -6.88 13.74
N LEU A 15 4.74 -6.83 13.35
CA LEU A 15 3.64 -7.44 14.09
C LEU A 15 3.76 -8.97 14.15
N GLN A 16 4.22 -9.60 13.08
CA GLN A 16 4.45 -11.04 13.04
C GLN A 16 5.68 -11.45 13.83
N CYS A 17 6.80 -10.72 13.68
CA CYS A 17 8.07 -11.04 14.32
C CYS A 17 8.98 -9.81 14.41
N ARG A 18 9.13 -9.24 15.60
CA ARG A 18 10.02 -8.08 15.86
C ARG A 18 11.47 -8.35 15.46
N LYS A 19 11.97 -9.57 15.70
CA LYS A 19 13.32 -9.98 15.30
C LYS A 19 13.50 -9.95 13.79
N SER A 20 12.49 -10.39 13.02
CA SER A 20 12.51 -10.33 11.56
C SER A 20 12.56 -8.89 11.05
N LEU A 21 11.80 -7.97 11.65
CA LEU A 21 11.87 -6.55 11.31
C LEU A 21 13.26 -5.97 11.60
N TRP A 22 13.83 -6.27 12.78
CA TRP A 22 15.19 -5.83 13.13
C TRP A 22 16.25 -6.34 12.16
N LEU A 23 16.22 -7.64 11.82
CA LEU A 23 17.13 -8.22 10.85
C LEU A 23 17.01 -7.58 9.46
N THR A 24 15.78 -7.21 9.06
CA THR A 24 15.52 -6.48 7.80
C THR A 24 16.14 -5.07 7.85
N LYS A 25 15.98 -4.37 8.97
CA LYS A 25 16.58 -3.04 9.19
C LYS A 25 18.10 -3.09 9.11
N GLU A 26 18.71 -4.10 9.72
CA GLU A 26 20.18 -4.30 9.73
C GLU A 26 20.73 -4.86 8.40
N GLY A 27 19.89 -5.04 7.38
CA GLY A 27 20.32 -5.61 6.10
C GLY A 27 20.76 -7.07 6.16
N LYS A 28 20.44 -7.78 7.26
CA LYS A 28 20.81 -9.19 7.46
C LYS A 28 19.89 -10.17 6.76
N ILE A 29 18.71 -9.71 6.36
CA ILE A 29 17.78 -10.44 5.48
C ILE A 29 17.90 -9.81 4.09
N LYS A 30 18.41 -10.57 3.14
CA LYS A 30 18.44 -10.14 1.74
C LYS A 30 17.07 -10.34 1.11
N PRO A 31 16.62 -9.41 0.24
CA PRO A 31 15.46 -9.67 -0.60
C PRO A 31 15.68 -10.96 -1.40
N GLN A 32 14.69 -11.83 -1.40
CA GLN A 32 14.70 -13.02 -2.23
C GLN A 32 13.95 -12.74 -3.54
N THR A 33 14.46 -13.25 -4.64
CA THR A 33 13.70 -13.25 -5.89
C THR A 33 12.42 -14.07 -5.67
N PRO A 34 11.24 -13.56 -6.00
CA PRO A 34 10.02 -14.32 -5.88
C PRO A 34 10.11 -15.64 -6.66
N SER A 35 9.55 -16.73 -6.11
CA SER A 35 9.33 -17.93 -6.89
C SER A 35 8.27 -17.68 -7.97
N ASP A 36 8.24 -18.49 -9.02
CA ASP A 36 7.24 -18.37 -10.10
C ASP A 36 5.81 -18.32 -9.55
N SER A 37 5.50 -19.17 -8.56
CA SER A 37 4.19 -19.19 -7.90
C SER A 37 3.89 -17.90 -7.13
N LEU A 38 4.90 -17.29 -6.52
CA LEU A 38 4.72 -16.00 -5.82
C LEU A 38 4.59 -14.86 -6.82
N GLN A 39 5.28 -14.92 -7.95
CA GLN A 39 5.14 -13.94 -9.03
C GLN A 39 3.70 -13.94 -9.58
N VAL A 40 3.11 -15.10 -9.83
CA VAL A 40 1.71 -15.21 -10.26
C VAL A 40 0.75 -14.54 -9.27
N ILE A 41 1.00 -14.65 -7.95
CA ILE A 41 0.18 -13.98 -6.94
C ILE A 41 0.34 -12.46 -7.01
N PHE A 42 1.54 -11.95 -7.27
CA PHE A 42 1.78 -10.51 -7.44
C PHE A 42 1.12 -9.97 -8.70
N ASP A 43 1.22 -10.68 -9.81
CA ASP A 43 0.59 -10.32 -11.09
C ASP A 43 -0.93 -10.29 -10.95
N GLU A 44 -1.51 -11.27 -10.26
CA GLU A 44 -2.94 -11.28 -9.94
C GLU A 44 -3.34 -10.08 -9.05
N GLY A 45 -2.51 -9.75 -8.05
CA GLY A 45 -2.71 -8.56 -7.20
C GLY A 45 -2.75 -7.28 -8.02
N THR A 46 -1.80 -7.12 -8.94
CA THR A 46 -1.72 -5.96 -9.83
C THR A 46 -2.97 -5.87 -10.71
N ARG A 47 -3.38 -6.98 -11.34
CA ARG A 47 -4.57 -7.02 -12.18
C ARG A 47 -5.85 -6.67 -11.42
N VAL A 48 -6.01 -7.17 -10.20
CA VAL A 48 -7.16 -6.83 -9.34
C VAL A 48 -7.13 -5.35 -8.95
N GLY A 49 -5.96 -4.78 -8.71
CA GLY A 49 -5.77 -3.34 -8.48
C GLY A 49 -6.25 -2.50 -9.66
N GLU A 50 -5.81 -2.85 -10.88
CA GLU A 50 -6.22 -2.17 -12.12
C GLU A 50 -7.74 -2.25 -12.35
N GLU A 51 -8.35 -3.41 -12.11
CA GLU A 51 -9.80 -3.57 -12.20
C GLU A 51 -10.55 -2.72 -11.15
N ALA A 52 -10.01 -2.62 -9.93
CA ALA A 52 -10.58 -1.79 -8.87
C ALA A 52 -10.55 -0.30 -9.24
N GLN A 53 -9.49 0.17 -9.92
CA GLN A 53 -9.39 1.57 -10.39
C GLN A 53 -10.52 1.94 -11.34
N LYS A 54 -11.05 1.01 -12.13
CA LYS A 54 -12.17 1.25 -13.05
C LYS A 54 -13.48 1.62 -12.32
N LEU A 55 -13.61 1.28 -11.03
CA LEU A 55 -14.75 1.68 -10.20
C LEU A 55 -14.69 3.16 -9.78
N PHE A 56 -13.53 3.80 -9.96
CA PHE A 56 -13.28 5.20 -9.61
C PHE A 56 -12.72 5.97 -10.82
N PRO A 57 -13.48 6.09 -11.93
CA PRO A 57 -12.95 6.60 -13.19
C PRO A 57 -12.45 8.06 -13.08
N GLY A 58 -11.48 8.39 -13.91
CA GLY A 58 -10.92 9.73 -13.99
C GLY A 58 -9.80 10.00 -12.98
N GLY A 59 -9.37 9.00 -12.21
CA GLY A 59 -8.23 9.12 -11.30
C GLY A 59 -6.90 9.19 -12.04
N LYS A 60 -5.88 9.71 -11.35
CA LYS A 60 -4.50 9.77 -11.82
C LYS A 60 -3.65 8.74 -11.10
N LEU A 61 -2.87 7.97 -11.85
CA LEU A 61 -1.98 6.93 -11.33
C LEU A 61 -0.59 7.50 -11.05
N ILE A 62 -0.09 7.28 -9.83
CA ILE A 62 1.32 7.47 -9.51
C ILE A 62 2.06 6.18 -9.87
N GLU A 63 2.85 6.24 -10.95
CA GLU A 63 3.59 5.10 -11.46
C GLU A 63 4.57 4.54 -10.41
N TYR A 64 4.57 3.21 -10.25
CA TYR A 64 5.48 2.56 -9.32
C TYR A 64 6.92 2.55 -9.83
N GLU A 65 7.11 2.25 -11.10
CA GLU A 65 8.41 2.14 -11.72
C GLU A 65 8.97 3.51 -12.15
N GLY A 66 10.29 3.63 -12.13
CA GLY A 66 10.99 4.81 -12.62
C GLY A 66 10.97 6.04 -11.71
N SER A 67 10.31 5.99 -10.54
CA SER A 67 10.23 7.12 -9.60
C SER A 67 10.71 6.75 -8.21
N THR A 68 11.38 7.67 -7.55
CA THR A 68 11.74 7.57 -6.12
C THR A 68 10.52 7.81 -5.24
N PHE A 69 10.57 7.40 -3.97
CA PHE A 69 9.49 7.69 -3.02
C PHE A 69 9.28 9.19 -2.79
N ASP A 70 10.35 9.98 -2.82
CA ASP A 70 10.25 11.43 -2.64
C ASP A 70 9.53 12.08 -3.83
N GLU A 71 9.77 11.62 -5.07
CA GLU A 71 9.04 12.06 -6.25
C GLU A 71 7.57 11.66 -6.21
N LYS A 72 7.24 10.44 -5.75
CA LYS A 72 5.85 9.99 -5.56
C LYS A 72 5.11 10.84 -4.53
N ILE A 73 5.76 11.14 -3.40
CA ILE A 73 5.20 12.02 -2.35
C ILE A 73 4.98 13.43 -2.90
N ALA A 74 5.95 13.99 -3.64
CA ALA A 74 5.82 15.30 -4.25
C ALA A 74 4.66 15.33 -5.25
N LYS A 75 4.52 14.29 -6.08
CA LYS A 75 3.44 14.16 -7.05
C LYS A 75 2.07 14.03 -6.39
N THR A 76 1.97 13.25 -5.32
CA THR A 76 0.74 13.17 -4.50
C THR A 76 0.33 14.54 -3.99
N LYS A 77 1.27 15.30 -3.41
CA LYS A 77 1.01 16.66 -2.90
C LYS A 77 0.58 17.63 -4.01
N GLU A 78 1.26 17.59 -5.15
CA GLU A 78 0.93 18.41 -6.33
C GLU A 78 -0.52 18.16 -6.76
N TRP A 79 -0.93 16.91 -6.92
CA TRP A 79 -2.27 16.57 -7.38
C TRP A 79 -3.36 16.87 -6.35
N LEU A 80 -3.08 16.68 -5.07
CA LEU A 80 -4.00 17.12 -4.01
C LEU A 80 -4.20 18.65 -4.03
N ALA A 81 -3.11 19.40 -4.23
CA ALA A 81 -3.16 20.87 -4.29
C ALA A 81 -3.85 21.38 -5.57
N SER A 82 -3.71 20.68 -6.70
CA SER A 82 -4.39 21.02 -7.96
C SER A 82 -5.87 20.63 -7.98
N GLY A 83 -6.37 19.98 -6.93
CA GLY A 83 -7.78 19.65 -6.80
C GLY A 83 -8.20 18.34 -7.45
N GLU A 84 -7.25 17.45 -7.76
CA GLU A 84 -7.58 16.11 -8.23
C GLU A 84 -8.49 15.40 -7.24
N SER A 85 -9.52 14.78 -7.74
CA SER A 85 -10.53 14.11 -6.90
C SER A 85 -10.22 12.65 -6.63
N THR A 86 -9.38 12.01 -7.45
CA THR A 86 -9.02 10.60 -7.31
C THR A 86 -7.56 10.41 -7.72
N ILE A 87 -6.79 9.75 -6.84
CA ILE A 87 -5.37 9.43 -7.06
C ILE A 87 -5.18 7.96 -6.73
N TYR A 88 -4.60 7.20 -7.66
CA TYR A 88 -4.20 5.83 -7.44
C TYR A 88 -2.73 5.77 -7.00
N GLU A 89 -2.39 4.86 -6.09
CA GLU A 89 -1.06 4.71 -5.50
C GLU A 89 -0.56 5.98 -4.78
N ALA A 90 -1.50 6.74 -4.19
CA ALA A 90 -1.18 7.97 -3.47
C ALA A 90 -0.17 7.70 -2.34
N THR A 91 0.98 8.39 -2.38
CA THR A 91 2.13 8.09 -1.51
C THR A 91 2.30 9.18 -0.46
N PHE A 92 2.36 8.76 0.81
CA PHE A 92 2.51 9.65 1.95
C PHE A 92 3.66 9.21 2.85
N LYS A 93 4.30 10.20 3.49
CA LYS A 93 5.30 9.96 4.53
C LYS A 93 5.04 10.90 5.72
N PHE A 94 4.96 10.31 6.91
CA PHE A 94 4.83 11.03 8.15
C PHE A 94 5.56 10.28 9.28
N ASN A 95 6.36 10.98 10.10
CA ASN A 95 7.14 10.39 11.22
C ASN A 95 7.90 9.11 10.82
N ASP A 96 8.58 9.12 9.67
CA ASP A 96 9.30 7.99 9.09
C ASP A 96 8.42 6.76 8.75
N ILE A 97 7.11 6.92 8.73
CA ILE A 97 6.17 5.94 8.19
C ILE A 97 5.87 6.31 6.74
N LEU A 98 6.02 5.35 5.83
CA LEU A 98 5.72 5.47 4.41
C LEU A 98 4.54 4.57 4.07
N VAL A 99 3.50 5.13 3.49
CA VAL A 99 2.34 4.39 2.99
C VAL A 99 2.05 4.75 1.54
N MET A 100 1.55 3.77 0.79
CA MET A 100 0.94 3.94 -0.52
C MET A 100 -0.49 3.45 -0.42
N VAL A 101 -1.42 4.29 -0.83
CA VAL A 101 -2.86 4.05 -0.77
C VAL A 101 -3.32 3.63 -2.15
N ASP A 102 -3.89 2.44 -2.29
CA ASP A 102 -4.26 1.90 -3.61
C ASP A 102 -5.21 2.85 -4.35
N ILE A 103 -6.26 3.35 -3.67
CA ILE A 103 -7.20 4.32 -4.22
C ILE A 103 -7.51 5.37 -3.16
N LEU A 104 -7.18 6.62 -3.44
CA LEU A 104 -7.57 7.78 -2.65
C LEU A 104 -8.58 8.60 -3.45
N THR A 105 -9.76 8.85 -2.91
CA THR A 105 -10.81 9.60 -3.63
C THR A 105 -11.55 10.57 -2.71
N LYS A 106 -12.10 11.64 -3.29
CA LYS A 106 -12.85 12.65 -2.55
C LYS A 106 -14.32 12.22 -2.45
N GLY A 107 -14.73 11.83 -1.25
CA GLY A 107 -16.11 11.52 -0.91
C GLY A 107 -16.93 12.75 -0.50
N ARG A 108 -18.16 12.52 -0.05
CA ARG A 108 -19.07 13.60 0.38
C ARG A 108 -18.59 14.34 1.63
N ASN A 109 -17.96 13.62 2.55
CA ASN A 109 -17.56 14.14 3.87
C ASN A 109 -16.04 14.34 4.01
N GLY A 110 -15.29 14.21 2.94
CA GLY A 110 -13.82 14.32 2.96
C GLY A 110 -13.15 13.28 2.07
N TRP A 111 -11.88 13.05 2.33
CA TRP A 111 -11.13 12.04 1.61
C TRP A 111 -11.46 10.64 2.13
N GLU A 112 -11.64 9.72 1.22
CA GLU A 112 -11.83 8.29 1.45
C GLU A 112 -10.69 7.53 0.79
N PHE A 113 -10.23 6.45 1.41
CA PHE A 113 -9.26 5.57 0.78
C PHE A 113 -9.74 4.13 0.79
N TYR A 114 -9.31 3.39 -0.22
CA TYR A 114 -9.67 2.00 -0.41
C TYR A 114 -8.41 1.18 -0.56
N GLU A 115 -8.31 0.10 0.19
CA GLU A 115 -7.25 -0.90 0.11
C GLU A 115 -7.77 -2.11 -0.67
N VAL A 116 -7.14 -2.41 -1.78
CA VAL A 116 -7.54 -3.50 -2.69
C VAL A 116 -6.84 -4.80 -2.32
N LYS A 117 -7.57 -5.90 -2.33
CA LYS A 117 -7.02 -7.22 -2.02
C LYS A 117 -7.51 -8.27 -3.00
N SER A 118 -6.59 -8.98 -3.65
CA SER A 118 -6.88 -10.19 -4.44
C SER A 118 -7.12 -11.38 -3.51
N ALA A 119 -8.22 -11.38 -2.78
CA ALA A 119 -8.52 -12.39 -1.77
C ALA A 119 -9.95 -12.91 -1.90
N ALA A 120 -10.11 -14.24 -1.89
CA ALA A 120 -11.41 -14.86 -1.93
C ALA A 120 -12.30 -14.53 -0.71
N LYS A 121 -11.69 -14.19 0.43
CA LYS A 121 -12.41 -13.85 1.67
C LYS A 121 -11.67 -12.80 2.49
N VAL A 122 -12.33 -11.70 2.77
CA VAL A 122 -11.86 -10.63 3.65
C VAL A 122 -12.18 -10.95 5.13
N TYR A 123 -13.25 -11.69 5.38
CA TYR A 123 -13.72 -12.02 6.72
C TYR A 123 -13.06 -13.27 7.30
N LYS A 124 -12.98 -13.35 8.64
CA LYS A 124 -12.63 -14.58 9.35
C LYS A 124 -13.67 -15.67 9.07
N ASN A 125 -13.24 -16.94 9.06
CA ASN A 125 -14.15 -18.06 8.78
C ASN A 125 -15.38 -18.04 9.68
N LYS A 126 -16.56 -18.22 9.08
CA LYS A 126 -17.87 -18.22 9.75
C LYS A 126 -18.16 -16.98 10.60
N SER A 127 -17.61 -15.82 10.25
CA SER A 127 -17.73 -14.56 10.99
C SER A 127 -17.92 -13.39 10.07
N THR A 128 -18.55 -12.30 10.56
CA THR A 128 -18.62 -11.00 9.90
C THR A 128 -17.41 -10.10 10.22
N LYS A 129 -16.48 -10.59 11.07
CA LYS A 129 -15.29 -9.82 11.45
C LYS A 129 -14.23 -9.88 10.37
N VAL A 130 -13.72 -8.74 9.97
CA VAL A 130 -12.58 -8.62 9.04
C VAL A 130 -11.34 -9.26 9.67
N LYS A 131 -10.49 -9.87 8.85
CA LYS A 131 -9.21 -10.44 9.30
C LYS A 131 -8.31 -9.34 9.87
N ASP A 132 -7.66 -9.63 11.01
CA ASP A 132 -6.81 -8.64 11.71
C ASP A 132 -5.66 -8.12 10.83
N VAL A 133 -5.13 -8.94 9.91
CA VAL A 133 -4.09 -8.52 8.96
C VAL A 133 -4.57 -7.37 8.08
N TYR A 134 -5.82 -7.36 7.65
CA TYR A 134 -6.37 -6.26 6.84
C TYR A 134 -6.71 -5.03 7.67
N ILE A 135 -7.16 -5.24 8.92
CA ILE A 135 -7.37 -4.13 9.87
C ILE A 135 -6.04 -3.43 10.16
N ASN A 136 -4.98 -4.18 10.43
CA ASN A 136 -3.65 -3.64 10.67
C ASN A 136 -3.06 -2.96 9.43
N ASP A 137 -3.36 -3.47 8.24
CA ASP A 137 -2.92 -2.90 6.96
C ASP A 137 -3.54 -1.52 6.71
N ILE A 138 -4.82 -1.36 7.04
CA ILE A 138 -5.52 -0.07 6.94
C ILE A 138 -5.11 0.87 8.08
N ALA A 139 -4.91 0.36 9.29
CA ALA A 139 -4.66 1.19 10.47
C ALA A 139 -3.34 1.98 10.42
N ILE A 140 -2.36 1.56 9.62
CA ILE A 140 -1.10 2.30 9.43
C ILE A 140 -1.22 3.39 8.37
N GLN A 141 -2.22 3.32 7.51
CA GLN A 141 -2.50 4.31 6.46
C GLN A 141 -3.26 5.51 7.01
#